data_942b05e35a4d9afcd4f41689ba29fa5a
#
_entry.id   942b05e35a4d9afcd4f41689ba29fa5a
#
_cell.length_a   1.000
_cell.length_b   1.000
_cell.length_c   1.000
_cell.angle_alpha   90.00
_cell.angle_beta   90.00
_cell.angle_gamma   90.00
#
_symmetry.space_group_name_H-M   'P 1'
#
loop_
_entity.id
_entity.type
_entity.pdbx_description
1 polymer ?
#
loop_
_entity_poly.entity_id
_entity_poly.type
_entity_poly.pdbx_seq_one_letter_code
_entity_poly.pdbx_strand_id
1 'polypeptide(L)'
;MSVPGLLEPTGPNRAPHRTRWLDRVPSEAMTLPIEPVESVRPDPERRPNPMDARTPAEFLLTMRRYLSWAGGWSYLELEYKCGGVVSAAKFQRALEGTDLPGYVFLMAFVTACVGTDEGERLRWATSWHRLRRAARAEEDARARVPRQEEHGHR
;
A
#
# COMPACT_ATOMS: atom_id res chain seq x y z
N MET A 1 75.53 12.03 27.20
CA MET A 1 74.63 13.19 27.25
C MET A 1 73.21 12.70 27.48
N SER A 2 72.65 13.06 28.57
CA SER A 2 71.48 12.52 29.22
C SER A 2 70.24 12.82 28.49
N VAL A 3 69.42 11.81 28.35
CA VAL A 3 67.98 11.96 28.01
C VAL A 3 67.19 11.65 29.26
N PRO A 4 66.41 12.53 29.80
CA PRO A 4 65.43 12.18 30.82
C PRO A 4 64.03 12.06 30.30
N GLY A 5 63.43 10.97 30.69
CA GLY A 5 62.19 11.02 31.36
C GLY A 5 60.98 10.87 30.49
N LEU A 6 60.66 9.63 30.18
CA LEU A 6 59.28 9.21 29.90
C LEU A 6 58.46 9.41 31.17
N LEU A 7 57.45 10.26 31.07
CA LEU A 7 56.28 10.22 31.95
C LEU A 7 55.16 9.58 31.19
N GLU A 8 54.90 8.35 31.46
CA GLU A 8 53.65 7.71 31.10
C GLU A 8 52.53 8.22 31.99
N PRO A 9 51.45 8.72 31.45
CA PRO A 9 50.25 8.92 32.22
C PRO A 9 49.50 7.61 32.30
N THR A 10 49.76 6.88 33.36
CA THR A 10 48.88 5.80 33.78
C THR A 10 47.58 6.43 34.30
N GLY A 11 46.65 6.73 33.42
CA GLY A 11 45.31 7.03 33.80
C GLY A 11 44.52 5.72 33.89
N PRO A 12 43.93 5.38 35.02
CA PRO A 12 43.02 4.27 35.07
C PRO A 12 41.82 4.62 34.21
N ASN A 13 41.73 3.92 33.13
CA ASN A 13 40.56 3.94 32.25
C ASN A 13 39.37 3.41 33.05
N ARG A 14 38.70 4.29 33.79
CA ARG A 14 37.42 3.98 34.41
C ARG A 14 36.43 3.88 33.28
N ALA A 15 36.17 2.68 32.88
CA ALA A 15 34.99 2.39 32.05
C ALA A 15 33.78 3.03 32.71
N PRO A 16 33.02 3.82 32.00
CA PRO A 16 31.81 4.41 32.55
C PRO A 16 30.85 3.28 32.96
N HIS A 17 30.43 3.34 34.21
CA HIS A 17 29.40 2.46 34.73
C HIS A 17 28.08 2.75 34.00
N ARG A 18 27.94 2.21 32.82
CA ARG A 18 26.74 2.42 31.97
C ARG A 18 25.54 1.53 32.30
N THR A 19 25.65 0.72 33.32
CA THR A 19 24.71 -0.37 33.47
C THR A 19 23.83 -0.29 34.72
N ARG A 20 24.00 0.75 35.55
CA ARG A 20 23.25 0.80 36.81
C ARG A 20 21.77 1.17 36.70
N TRP A 21 21.36 1.70 35.60
CA TRP A 21 19.92 2.02 35.37
C TRP A 21 19.17 0.91 34.63
N LEU A 22 19.90 -0.03 34.00
CA LEU A 22 19.28 -1.18 33.32
C LEU A 22 18.87 -2.29 34.29
N ASP A 23 19.46 -2.33 35.49
CA ASP A 23 19.14 -3.30 36.52
C ASP A 23 17.89 -2.96 37.33
N ARG A 24 17.26 -1.84 37.07
CA ARG A 24 16.03 -1.40 37.72
C ARG A 24 14.80 -1.47 36.84
N VAL A 25 14.77 -2.34 35.88
CA VAL A 25 13.50 -2.70 35.24
C VAL A 25 12.78 -3.62 36.22
N PRO A 26 11.69 -3.20 36.88
CA PRO A 26 10.94 -4.12 37.70
C PRO A 26 10.47 -5.25 36.81
N SER A 27 10.86 -6.46 37.17
CA SER A 27 10.40 -7.71 36.53
C SER A 27 8.90 -7.92 36.58
N GLU A 28 8.17 -6.96 37.11
CA GLU A 28 6.72 -6.97 37.26
C GLU A 28 6.06 -5.88 36.42
N ALA A 29 6.61 -5.53 35.27
CA ALA A 29 5.77 -5.01 34.24
C ALA A 29 4.81 -6.15 33.88
N MET A 30 3.63 -6.16 34.46
CA MET A 30 2.52 -6.96 33.98
C MET A 30 2.37 -6.62 32.51
N THR A 31 3.02 -7.41 31.70
CA THR A 31 2.71 -7.49 30.30
C THR A 31 1.33 -8.08 30.25
N LEU A 32 0.32 -7.21 30.23
CA LEU A 32 -0.95 -7.60 29.70
C LEU A 32 -0.60 -8.25 28.36
N PRO A 33 -1.07 -9.48 28.10
CA PRO A 33 -0.99 -10.02 26.76
C PRO A 33 -1.79 -9.06 25.90
N ILE A 34 -1.13 -8.09 25.33
CA ILE A 34 -1.61 -7.47 24.12
C ILE A 34 -1.52 -8.63 23.16
N GLU A 35 -2.63 -9.34 23.04
CA GLU A 35 -2.87 -10.18 21.90
C GLU A 35 -2.37 -9.34 20.73
N PRO A 36 -1.35 -9.76 19.97
CA PRO A 36 -1.05 -9.10 18.73
C PRO A 36 -2.38 -9.21 17.97
N VAL A 37 -3.08 -8.09 17.87
CA VAL A 37 -3.97 -7.93 16.75
C VAL A 37 -3.05 -8.26 15.60
N GLU A 38 -3.17 -9.47 15.07
CA GLU A 38 -2.58 -9.81 13.80
C GLU A 38 -3.12 -8.77 12.84
N SER A 39 -2.48 -7.62 12.87
CA SER A 39 -2.43 -6.77 11.72
C SER A 39 -1.91 -7.73 10.68
N VAL A 40 -2.80 -8.27 9.88
CA VAL A 40 -2.47 -9.02 8.69
C VAL A 40 -1.63 -8.04 7.89
N ARG A 41 -0.34 -8.01 8.22
CA ARG A 41 0.64 -7.32 7.41
C ARG A 41 0.52 -8.04 6.07
N PRO A 42 0.07 -7.36 5.02
CA PRO A 42 0.06 -7.99 3.73
C PRO A 42 1.48 -8.48 3.52
N ASP A 43 1.61 -9.80 3.37
CA ASP A 43 2.88 -10.43 3.08
C ASP A 43 3.51 -9.67 1.89
N PRO A 44 4.62 -8.96 2.09
CA PRO A 44 5.22 -8.17 1.01
C PRO A 44 5.71 -9.07 -0.14
N GLU A 45 5.84 -10.37 0.12
CA GLU A 45 6.25 -11.34 -0.89
C GLU A 45 5.05 -11.88 -1.70
N ARG A 46 3.84 -11.74 -1.17
CA ARG A 46 2.66 -12.24 -1.87
C ARG A 46 2.14 -11.22 -2.87
N ARG A 47 2.18 -11.61 -4.14
CA ARG A 47 1.59 -10.82 -5.22
C ARG A 47 0.10 -10.54 -4.95
N PRO A 48 -0.33 -9.26 -4.90
CA PRO A 48 -1.73 -8.94 -4.73
C PRO A 48 -2.58 -9.46 -5.88
N ASN A 49 -3.73 -10.04 -5.56
CA ASN A 49 -4.63 -10.62 -6.54
C ASN A 49 -5.83 -9.70 -6.78
N PRO A 50 -6.03 -9.16 -7.98
CA PRO A 50 -7.16 -8.30 -8.29
C PRO A 50 -8.52 -9.01 -8.18
N MET A 51 -8.54 -10.34 -8.25
CA MET A 51 -9.78 -11.11 -8.15
C MET A 51 -10.41 -11.08 -6.74
N ASP A 52 -9.64 -10.73 -5.71
CA ASP A 52 -10.12 -10.64 -4.34
C ASP A 52 -10.89 -9.33 -4.07
N ALA A 53 -10.70 -8.31 -4.89
CA ALA A 53 -11.39 -7.04 -4.78
C ALA A 53 -12.89 -7.18 -5.09
N ARG A 54 -13.74 -6.70 -4.21
CA ARG A 54 -15.20 -6.74 -4.35
C ARG A 54 -15.81 -5.37 -4.67
N THR A 55 -15.08 -4.31 -4.38
CA THR A 55 -15.50 -2.92 -4.59
C THR A 55 -14.47 -2.16 -5.40
N PRO A 56 -14.83 -1.05 -6.06
CA PRO A 56 -13.87 -0.15 -6.71
C PRO A 56 -12.76 0.33 -5.78
N ALA A 57 -13.08 0.65 -4.53
CA ALA A 57 -12.10 1.09 -3.54
C ALA A 57 -11.07 -0.01 -3.20
N GLU A 58 -11.54 -1.25 -3.01
CA GLU A 58 -10.67 -2.42 -2.79
C GLU A 58 -9.81 -2.71 -4.01
N PHE A 59 -10.33 -2.53 -5.21
CA PHE A 59 -9.59 -2.69 -6.45
C PHE A 59 -8.44 -1.68 -6.55
N LEU A 60 -8.70 -0.40 -6.26
CA LEU A 60 -7.66 0.62 -6.22
C LEU A 60 -6.62 0.38 -5.13
N LEU A 61 -7.05 -0.10 -3.96
CA LEU A 61 -6.13 -0.51 -2.91
C LEU A 61 -5.23 -1.67 -3.37
N THR A 62 -5.79 -2.63 -4.10
CA THR A 62 -5.04 -3.73 -4.69
C THR A 62 -4.04 -3.23 -5.74
N MET A 63 -4.43 -2.24 -6.56
CA MET A 63 -3.51 -1.59 -7.51
C MET A 63 -2.32 -0.94 -6.80
N ARG A 64 -2.56 -0.19 -5.72
CA ARG A 64 -1.47 0.43 -4.93
C ARG A 64 -0.54 -0.60 -4.32
N ARG A 65 -1.07 -1.69 -3.77
CA ARG A 65 -0.28 -2.81 -3.23
C ARG A 65 0.52 -3.51 -4.33
N TYR A 66 -0.09 -3.67 -5.49
CA TYR A 66 0.56 -4.27 -6.65
C TYR A 66 1.70 -3.41 -7.17
N LEU A 67 1.54 -2.09 -7.19
CA LEU A 67 2.60 -1.16 -7.54
C LEU A 67 3.80 -1.29 -6.58
N SER A 68 3.55 -1.36 -5.28
CA SER A 68 4.60 -1.57 -4.28
C SER A 68 5.29 -2.92 -4.45
N TRP A 69 4.53 -3.96 -4.73
CA TRP A 69 5.06 -5.30 -4.99
C TRP A 69 5.90 -5.36 -6.26
N ALA A 70 5.46 -4.70 -7.33
CA ALA A 70 6.13 -4.71 -8.64
C ALA A 70 7.45 -3.93 -8.69
N GLY A 71 7.76 -3.15 -7.65
CA GLY A 71 9.01 -2.38 -7.57
C GLY A 71 8.88 -0.99 -6.98
N GLY A 72 7.68 -0.57 -6.60
CA GLY A 72 7.44 0.73 -5.98
C GLY A 72 7.74 1.91 -6.91
N TRP A 73 7.42 1.78 -8.19
CA TRP A 73 7.65 2.80 -9.19
C TRP A 73 6.94 4.12 -8.85
N SER A 74 7.61 5.23 -9.06
CA SER A 74 6.98 6.55 -8.99
C SER A 74 5.97 6.73 -10.12
N TYR A 75 5.05 7.67 -9.98
CA TYR A 75 4.07 7.95 -11.04
C TYR A 75 4.73 8.43 -12.35
N LEU A 76 5.87 9.11 -12.25
CA LEU A 76 6.65 9.52 -13.41
C LEU A 76 7.28 8.31 -14.13
N GLU A 77 7.77 7.35 -13.37
CA GLU A 77 8.28 6.09 -13.94
C GLU A 77 7.18 5.25 -14.57
N LEU A 78 5.97 5.24 -14.01
CA LEU A 78 4.80 4.62 -14.63
C LEU A 78 4.43 5.26 -15.95
N GLU A 79 4.43 6.59 -16.02
CA GLU A 79 4.22 7.35 -17.27
C GLU A 79 5.23 6.91 -18.33
N TYR A 80 6.49 6.88 -17.97
CA TYR A 80 7.56 6.45 -18.89
C TYR A 80 7.37 5.00 -19.36
N LYS A 81 7.10 4.08 -18.40
CA LYS A 81 6.94 2.65 -18.68
C LYS A 81 5.72 2.33 -19.56
N CYS A 82 4.65 3.09 -19.45
CA CYS A 82 3.48 2.93 -20.32
C CYS A 82 3.58 3.72 -21.64
N GLY A 83 4.74 4.31 -21.95
CA GLY A 83 4.96 5.08 -23.18
C GLY A 83 4.18 6.39 -23.23
N GLY A 84 3.87 7.00 -22.10
CA GLY A 84 3.13 8.26 -22.01
C GLY A 84 1.63 8.16 -22.27
N VAL A 85 1.07 6.94 -22.35
CA VAL A 85 -0.38 6.73 -22.54
C VAL A 85 -1.20 7.34 -21.40
N VAL A 86 -0.66 7.28 -20.19
CA VAL A 86 -1.23 7.89 -18.98
C VAL A 86 -0.17 8.76 -18.33
N SER A 87 -0.51 10.02 -18.02
CA SER A 87 0.40 10.94 -17.35
C SER A 87 0.57 10.62 -15.86
N ALA A 88 1.70 11.03 -15.29
CA ALA A 88 1.97 10.91 -13.84
C ALA A 88 0.85 11.52 -12.99
N ALA A 89 0.35 12.69 -13.35
CA ALA A 89 -0.75 13.35 -12.65
C ALA A 89 -2.06 12.54 -12.72
N LYS A 90 -2.33 11.86 -13.83
CA LYS A 90 -3.48 10.96 -13.94
C LYS A 90 -3.31 9.71 -13.08
N PHE A 91 -2.10 9.13 -13.03
CA PHE A 91 -1.83 8.00 -12.13
C PHE A 91 -2.07 8.38 -10.68
N GLN A 92 -1.54 9.50 -10.24
CA GLN A 92 -1.73 9.99 -8.88
C GLN A 92 -3.22 10.16 -8.57
N ARG A 93 -3.93 10.92 -9.37
CA ARG A 93 -5.36 11.21 -9.13
C ARG A 93 -6.22 9.95 -9.08
N ALA A 94 -6.01 9.01 -10.00
CA ALA A 94 -6.80 7.80 -10.07
C ALA A 94 -6.49 6.84 -8.91
N LEU A 95 -5.22 6.66 -8.55
CA LEU A 95 -4.81 5.75 -7.48
C LEU A 95 -5.13 6.29 -6.08
N GLU A 96 -5.22 7.60 -5.91
CA GLU A 96 -5.66 8.24 -4.66
C GLU A 96 -7.19 8.35 -4.55
N GLY A 97 -7.91 8.10 -5.64
CA GLY A 97 -9.37 8.13 -5.68
C GLY A 97 -10.05 6.88 -5.13
N THR A 98 -11.35 6.82 -5.33
CA THR A 98 -12.20 5.70 -4.88
C THR A 98 -12.98 5.06 -6.03
N ASP A 99 -12.99 5.69 -7.20
CA ASP A 99 -13.77 5.27 -8.35
C ASP A 99 -12.99 4.27 -9.22
N LEU A 100 -13.72 3.35 -9.82
CA LEU A 100 -13.11 2.39 -10.75
C LEU A 100 -12.47 3.14 -11.94
N PRO A 101 -11.16 2.95 -12.17
CA PRO A 101 -10.48 3.64 -13.26
C PRO A 101 -10.97 3.14 -14.62
N GLY A 102 -10.74 3.93 -15.66
CA GLY A 102 -11.03 3.51 -17.03
C GLY A 102 -10.17 2.31 -17.48
N TYR A 103 -10.67 1.54 -18.43
CA TYR A 103 -9.98 0.34 -18.90
C TYR A 103 -8.60 0.63 -19.51
N VAL A 104 -8.47 1.71 -20.29
CA VAL A 104 -7.18 2.13 -20.87
C VAL A 104 -6.17 2.45 -19.78
N PHE A 105 -6.60 3.14 -18.73
CA PHE A 105 -5.78 3.42 -17.55
C PHE A 105 -5.29 2.13 -16.89
N LEU A 106 -6.20 1.19 -16.67
CA LEU A 106 -5.87 -0.11 -16.06
C LEU A 106 -4.82 -0.84 -16.89
N MET A 107 -5.01 -0.93 -18.20
CA MET A 107 -4.07 -1.63 -19.08
C MET A 107 -2.69 -0.94 -19.13
N ALA A 108 -2.66 0.38 -19.12
CA ALA A 108 -1.41 1.14 -19.02
C ALA A 108 -0.68 0.85 -17.70
N PHE A 109 -1.42 0.84 -16.59
CA PHE A 109 -0.88 0.51 -15.27
C PHE A 109 -0.29 -0.90 -15.21
N VAL A 110 -1.05 -1.90 -15.62
CA VAL A 110 -0.60 -3.32 -15.59
C VAL A 110 0.60 -3.51 -16.50
N THR A 111 0.58 -2.95 -17.70
CA THR A 111 1.73 -3.01 -18.63
C THR A 111 2.97 -2.36 -18.05
N ALA A 112 2.83 -1.22 -17.37
CA ALA A 112 3.94 -0.55 -16.72
C ALA A 112 4.54 -1.39 -15.58
N CYS A 113 3.71 -2.12 -14.84
CA CYS A 113 4.14 -2.92 -13.70
C CYS A 113 4.77 -4.27 -14.09
N VAL A 114 4.20 -4.97 -15.06
CA VAL A 114 4.58 -6.36 -15.39
C VAL A 114 4.94 -6.59 -16.86
N GLY A 115 4.93 -5.54 -17.66
CA GLY A 115 5.25 -5.66 -19.09
C GLY A 115 4.18 -6.45 -19.86
N THR A 116 4.61 -7.51 -20.55
CA THR A 116 3.76 -8.28 -21.48
C THR A 116 3.20 -9.57 -20.86
N ASP A 117 3.11 -9.69 -19.55
CA ASP A 117 2.50 -10.86 -18.91
C ASP A 117 1.00 -10.91 -19.20
N GLU A 118 0.62 -11.74 -20.15
CA GLU A 118 -0.77 -11.93 -20.59
C GLU A 118 -1.65 -12.50 -19.48
N GLY A 119 -1.13 -13.37 -18.63
CA GLY A 119 -1.88 -13.95 -17.51
C GLY A 119 -2.29 -12.90 -16.50
N GLU A 120 -1.39 -12.00 -16.16
CA GLU A 120 -1.68 -10.89 -15.28
C GLU A 120 -2.67 -9.90 -15.91
N ARG A 121 -2.43 -9.53 -17.15
CA ARG A 121 -3.33 -8.63 -17.87
C ARG A 121 -4.76 -9.18 -17.89
N LEU A 122 -4.92 -10.46 -18.13
CA LEU A 122 -6.22 -11.12 -18.15
C LEU A 122 -6.89 -11.12 -16.77
N ARG A 123 -6.15 -11.38 -15.69
CA ARG A 123 -6.69 -11.33 -14.32
C ARG A 123 -7.21 -9.94 -13.96
N TRP A 124 -6.44 -8.91 -14.26
CA TRP A 124 -6.83 -7.53 -14.02
C TRP A 124 -8.05 -7.12 -14.85
N ALA A 125 -8.05 -7.44 -16.13
CA ALA A 125 -9.19 -7.19 -17.01
C ALA A 125 -10.46 -7.89 -16.54
N THR A 126 -10.36 -9.17 -16.17
CA THR A 126 -11.51 -9.96 -15.68
C THR A 126 -12.10 -9.37 -14.41
N SER A 127 -11.26 -9.01 -13.44
CA SER A 127 -11.70 -8.37 -12.20
C SER A 127 -12.38 -7.02 -12.47
N TRP A 128 -11.79 -6.21 -13.33
CA TRP A 128 -12.34 -4.91 -13.71
C TRP A 128 -13.71 -5.04 -14.38
N HIS A 129 -13.87 -5.95 -15.34
CA HIS A 129 -15.14 -6.20 -16.02
C HIS A 129 -16.22 -6.65 -15.04
N ARG A 130 -15.87 -7.49 -14.07
CA ARG A 130 -16.80 -7.92 -13.02
C ARG A 130 -17.28 -6.75 -12.18
N LEU A 131 -16.38 -5.89 -11.70
CA LEU A 131 -16.72 -4.73 -10.89
C LEU A 131 -17.52 -3.69 -11.67
N ARG A 132 -17.18 -3.46 -12.94
CA ARG A 132 -17.93 -2.55 -13.79
C ARG A 132 -19.35 -3.02 -14.05
N ARG A 133 -19.52 -4.32 -14.22
CA ARG A 133 -20.84 -4.94 -14.40
C ARG A 133 -21.70 -4.81 -13.15
N ALA A 134 -21.11 -5.02 -11.98
CA ALA A 134 -21.77 -4.84 -10.69
C ALA A 134 -22.18 -3.37 -10.46
N ALA A 135 -21.30 -2.41 -10.75
CA ALA A 135 -21.62 -0.99 -10.64
C ALA A 135 -22.79 -0.56 -11.53
N ARG A 136 -22.83 -1.04 -12.78
CA ARG A 136 -23.96 -0.78 -13.69
C ARG A 136 -25.27 -1.37 -13.17
N ALA A 137 -25.24 -2.60 -12.64
CA ALA A 137 -26.42 -3.24 -12.08
C ALA A 137 -26.98 -2.45 -10.88
N GLU A 138 -26.12 -1.89 -10.05
CA GLU A 138 -26.52 -1.03 -8.94
C GLU A 138 -27.12 0.29 -9.40
N GLU A 139 -26.54 0.92 -10.44
CA GLU A 139 -27.07 2.15 -11.04
C GLU A 139 -28.48 1.90 -11.62
N ASP A 140 -28.64 0.81 -12.36
CA ASP A 140 -29.91 0.41 -12.93
C ASP A 140 -30.96 0.11 -11.84
N ALA A 141 -30.57 -0.52 -10.76
CA ALA A 141 -31.46 -0.81 -9.63
C ALA A 141 -31.91 0.48 -8.94
N ARG A 142 -31.01 1.45 -8.75
CA ARG A 142 -31.35 2.77 -8.19
C ARG A 142 -32.29 3.56 -9.11
N ALA A 143 -32.08 3.49 -10.42
CA ALA A 143 -32.91 4.17 -11.38
C ALA A 143 -34.35 3.60 -11.45
N ARG A 144 -34.52 2.33 -11.07
CA ARG A 144 -35.83 1.64 -11.05
C ARG A 144 -36.64 1.86 -9.78
N VAL A 145 -36.05 2.43 -8.73
CA VAL A 145 -36.79 2.82 -7.52
C VAL A 145 -37.80 3.92 -7.94
N PRO A 146 -39.10 3.69 -7.94
CA PRO A 146 -40.06 4.74 -8.28
C PRO A 146 -39.90 5.84 -7.24
N ARG A 147 -39.75 7.09 -7.71
CA ARG A 147 -39.97 8.25 -6.85
C ARG A 147 -41.39 8.08 -6.32
N GLN A 148 -41.50 7.77 -5.04
CA GLN A 148 -42.77 7.93 -4.36
C GLN A 148 -43.06 9.42 -4.45
N GLU A 149 -43.93 9.77 -5.39
CA GLU A 149 -44.52 11.09 -5.42
C GLU A 149 -45.19 11.27 -4.06
N GLU A 150 -44.62 12.15 -3.24
CA GLU A 150 -45.33 12.74 -2.12
C GLU A 150 -46.55 13.43 -2.71
N HIS A 151 -47.63 12.68 -2.88
CA HIS A 151 -48.96 13.27 -3.04
C HIS A 151 -49.28 13.88 -1.68
N GLY A 152 -48.92 15.17 -1.59
CA GLY A 152 -49.35 16.03 -0.52
C GLY A 152 -50.83 15.90 -0.34
N HIS A 153 -51.17 15.42 0.82
CA HIS A 153 -52.54 15.45 1.30
C HIS A 153 -52.96 16.90 1.47
N ARG A 154 -53.92 17.33 0.71
CA ARG A 154 -54.69 18.53 1.03
C ARG A 154 -55.70 18.21 2.11
#